data_f30b6840dee31202d9ba3c3257bf5297
#
_entry.id   f30b6840dee31202d9ba3c3257bf5297
#
_cell.length_a   1.000
_cell.length_b   1.000
_cell.length_c   1.000
_cell.angle_alpha   90.00
_cell.angle_beta   90.00
_cell.angle_gamma   90.00
#
_symmetry.space_group_name_H-M   'P 1'
#
loop_
_entity.id
_entity.type
_entity.pdbx_description
1 polymer ?
#
loop_
_entity_poly.entity_id
_entity_poly.type
_entity_poly.pdbx_seq_one_letter_code
_entity_poly.pdbx_strand_id
1 'polypeptide(L)'
;MELRRQHSKTVLIVEKQPNFTQPLVKQVMFAGLNPLVAVTGEGGLKKAFEFRPDLILLELDLTDMNGLKFVSLLKEKPQLQTIPIVAMSIFPHLKTAALYGGCNDFLTKPVKMIDLMTYIRQYLRHNPSASN
;
A
#
# COMPACT_ATOMS: atom_id res chain seq x y z
N MET A 1 4.54 -17.35 -21.15
CA MET A 1 3.32 -17.51 -20.35
C MET A 1 3.59 -17.20 -18.90
N GLU A 2 4.38 -18.01 -18.27
CA GLU A 2 4.72 -17.70 -16.86
C GLU A 2 5.47 -16.40 -16.73
N LEU A 3 6.27 -16.07 -17.72
CA LEU A 3 7.05 -14.84 -17.65
C LEU A 3 6.17 -13.62 -17.50
N ARG A 4 4.98 -13.64 -18.12
CA ARG A 4 4.09 -12.50 -18.02
C ARG A 4 3.55 -12.33 -16.61
N ARG A 5 3.30 -13.44 -15.92
CA ARG A 5 2.82 -13.36 -14.54
C ARG A 5 3.86 -12.78 -13.62
N GLN A 6 5.15 -13.04 -13.91
CA GLN A 6 6.22 -12.50 -13.10
C GLN A 6 6.29 -11.00 -13.15
N HIS A 7 5.64 -10.38 -14.13
CA HIS A 7 5.62 -8.94 -14.25
C HIS A 7 4.36 -8.30 -13.66
N SER A 8 3.49 -9.12 -13.06
CA SER A 8 2.33 -8.56 -12.38
C SER A 8 2.77 -7.74 -11.19
N LYS A 9 2.20 -6.54 -11.07
CA LYS A 9 2.53 -5.66 -9.96
C LYS A 9 1.79 -6.12 -8.70
N THR A 10 2.44 -5.94 -7.58
CA THR A 10 1.92 -6.39 -6.29
C THR A 10 1.56 -5.18 -5.44
N VAL A 11 0.36 -5.23 -4.84
CA VAL A 11 -0.13 -4.20 -3.93
C VAL A 11 -0.27 -4.83 -2.55
N LEU A 12 0.47 -4.31 -1.58
CA LEU A 12 0.33 -4.76 -0.20
C LEU A 12 -0.66 -3.85 0.51
N ILE A 13 -1.69 -4.46 1.08
CA ILE A 13 -2.74 -3.74 1.81
C ILE A 13 -2.57 -4.05 3.29
N VAL A 14 -2.18 -3.06 4.07
CA VAL A 14 -2.01 -3.21 5.52
C VAL A 14 -3.22 -2.56 6.17
N GLU A 15 -4.19 -3.39 6.57
CA GLU A 15 -5.48 -2.93 7.01
C GLU A 15 -6.15 -4.04 7.80
N LYS A 16 -6.75 -3.68 8.96
CA LYS A 16 -7.35 -4.67 9.85
C LYS A 16 -8.82 -4.94 9.57
N GLN A 17 -9.49 -4.10 8.79
CA GLN A 17 -10.94 -4.18 8.59
C GLN A 17 -11.29 -5.01 7.36
N PRO A 18 -11.85 -6.22 7.56
CA PRO A 18 -12.19 -7.07 6.40
C PRO A 18 -13.22 -6.42 5.49
N ASN A 19 -14.14 -5.65 6.05
CA ASN A 19 -15.16 -4.97 5.23
C ASN A 19 -14.53 -4.03 4.21
N PHE A 20 -13.34 -3.53 4.51
CA PHE A 20 -12.62 -2.67 3.59
C PHE A 20 -11.75 -3.49 2.65
N THR A 21 -11.03 -4.48 3.18
CA THR A 21 -10.04 -5.20 2.37
C THR A 21 -10.66 -6.14 1.37
N GLN A 22 -11.78 -6.80 1.72
CA GLN A 22 -12.36 -7.79 0.82
C GLN A 22 -12.79 -7.23 -0.52
N PRO A 23 -13.58 -6.13 -0.57
CA PRO A 23 -13.90 -5.57 -1.87
C PRO A 23 -12.69 -4.97 -2.59
N LEU A 24 -11.73 -4.46 -1.84
CA LEU A 24 -10.52 -3.92 -2.45
C LEU A 24 -9.70 -5.01 -3.12
N VAL A 25 -9.55 -6.15 -2.47
CA VAL A 25 -8.81 -7.28 -3.04
C VAL A 25 -9.42 -7.68 -4.39
N LYS A 26 -10.75 -7.73 -4.46
CA LYS A 26 -11.42 -8.09 -5.70
C LYS A 26 -11.13 -7.08 -6.81
N GLN A 27 -11.16 -5.80 -6.48
CA GLN A 27 -10.89 -4.76 -7.46
C GLN A 27 -9.44 -4.81 -7.94
N VAL A 28 -8.52 -5.06 -7.01
CA VAL A 28 -7.11 -5.17 -7.36
C VAL A 28 -6.88 -6.34 -8.31
N MET A 29 -7.51 -7.49 -8.02
CA MET A 29 -7.39 -8.65 -8.90
C MET A 29 -8.02 -8.39 -10.25
N PHE A 30 -9.16 -7.73 -10.27
CA PHE A 30 -9.84 -7.37 -11.52
C PHE A 30 -8.94 -6.50 -12.41
N ALA A 31 -8.13 -5.67 -11.79
CA ALA A 31 -7.22 -4.79 -12.52
C ALA A 31 -5.96 -5.51 -13.00
N GLY A 32 -5.86 -6.80 -12.79
CA GLY A 32 -4.69 -7.58 -13.21
C GLY A 32 -3.52 -7.47 -12.25
N LEU A 33 -3.76 -7.00 -11.03
CA LEU A 33 -2.72 -6.80 -10.04
C LEU A 33 -2.76 -7.92 -9.01
N ASN A 34 -1.70 -8.03 -8.25
CA ASN A 34 -1.53 -9.11 -7.26
C ASN A 34 -1.68 -8.54 -5.85
N PRO A 35 -2.79 -8.80 -5.15
CA PRO A 35 -2.99 -8.24 -3.81
C PRO A 35 -2.39 -9.13 -2.74
N LEU A 36 -1.78 -8.49 -1.73
CA LEU A 36 -1.38 -9.13 -0.49
C LEU A 36 -2.03 -8.35 0.63
N VAL A 37 -2.50 -9.05 1.67
CA VAL A 37 -3.14 -8.40 2.80
C VAL A 37 -2.42 -8.76 4.08
N ALA A 38 -2.15 -7.77 4.91
CA ALA A 38 -1.65 -7.95 6.25
C ALA A 38 -2.58 -7.18 7.18
N VAL A 39 -2.96 -7.81 8.31
CA VAL A 39 -3.90 -7.18 9.23
C VAL A 39 -3.20 -6.45 10.38
N THR A 40 -1.89 -6.60 10.48
CA THR A 40 -1.09 -5.91 11.49
C THR A 40 0.10 -5.24 10.85
N GLY A 41 0.70 -4.29 11.59
CA GLY A 41 1.91 -3.64 11.11
C GLY A 41 3.06 -4.61 11.01
N GLU A 42 3.21 -5.48 12.01
CA GLU A 42 4.29 -6.46 11.98
C GLU A 42 4.14 -7.38 10.78
N GLY A 43 2.93 -7.89 10.53
CA GLY A 43 2.68 -8.73 9.37
C GLY A 43 2.94 -7.99 8.07
N GLY A 44 2.61 -6.70 8.03
CA GLY A 44 2.86 -5.88 6.86
C GLY A 44 4.34 -5.70 6.58
N LEU A 45 5.14 -5.47 7.64
CA LEU A 45 6.58 -5.33 7.47
C LEU A 45 7.20 -6.62 6.96
N LYS A 46 6.76 -7.76 7.50
CA LYS A 46 7.26 -9.05 7.04
C LYS A 46 6.95 -9.29 5.57
N LYS A 47 5.71 -9.00 5.16
CA LYS A 47 5.32 -9.19 3.77
C LYS A 47 6.04 -8.21 2.85
N ALA A 48 6.24 -6.98 3.30
CA ALA A 48 6.97 -6.01 2.50
C ALA A 48 8.41 -6.49 2.27
N PHE A 49 9.05 -7.00 3.30
CA PHE A 49 10.42 -7.48 3.19
C PHE A 49 10.49 -8.72 2.29
N GLU A 50 9.53 -9.62 2.45
CA GLU A 50 9.54 -10.89 1.72
C GLU A 50 9.19 -10.72 0.26
N PHE A 51 8.16 -9.92 -0.03
CA PHE A 51 7.61 -9.85 -1.39
C PHE A 51 7.95 -8.59 -2.14
N ARG A 52 8.47 -7.57 -1.46
CA ARG A 52 8.85 -6.29 -2.08
C ARG A 52 7.77 -5.77 -3.00
N PRO A 53 6.62 -5.39 -2.43
CA PRO A 53 5.50 -4.94 -3.26
C PRO A 53 5.83 -3.67 -4.03
N ASP A 54 5.05 -3.40 -5.05
CA ASP A 54 5.21 -2.22 -5.88
C ASP A 54 4.47 -1.01 -5.31
N LEU A 55 3.55 -1.25 -4.37
CA LEU A 55 2.77 -0.20 -3.72
C LEU A 55 2.27 -0.73 -2.40
N ILE A 56 2.25 0.13 -1.38
CA ILE A 56 1.68 -0.21 -0.08
C ILE A 56 0.53 0.73 0.21
N LEU A 57 -0.64 0.17 0.50
CA LEU A 57 -1.78 0.91 1.04
C LEU A 57 -1.77 0.66 2.53
N LEU A 58 -1.68 1.74 3.32
CA LEU A 58 -1.41 1.62 4.74
C LEU A 58 -2.45 2.35 5.57
N GLU A 59 -3.21 1.60 6.36
CA GLU A 59 -4.04 2.19 7.40
C GLU A 59 -3.13 2.66 8.54
N LEU A 60 -3.29 3.92 8.96
CA LEU A 60 -2.43 4.44 10.02
C LEU A 60 -2.85 3.96 11.41
N ASP A 61 -4.12 3.57 11.59
CA ASP A 61 -4.63 3.10 12.88
C ASP A 61 -4.58 1.58 12.92
N LEU A 62 -3.42 1.03 13.24
CA LEU A 62 -3.24 -0.41 13.34
C LEU A 62 -3.30 -0.84 14.80
N THR A 63 -3.53 -2.14 15.04
CA THR A 63 -3.70 -2.63 16.41
C THR A 63 -2.38 -2.76 17.16
N ASP A 64 -1.31 -3.07 16.46
CA ASP A 64 -0.03 -3.37 17.09
C ASP A 64 0.96 -2.22 17.02
N MET A 65 0.70 -1.22 16.20
CA MET A 65 1.60 -0.07 16.11
C MET A 65 0.90 1.08 15.40
N ASN A 66 1.45 2.27 15.58
CA ASN A 66 1.05 3.44 14.80
C ASN A 66 1.59 3.28 13.38
N GLY A 67 0.76 3.57 12.37
CA GLY A 67 1.19 3.44 10.98
C GLY A 67 2.38 4.33 10.63
N LEU A 68 2.54 5.47 11.32
CA LEU A 68 3.72 6.30 11.08
C LEU A 68 5.00 5.58 11.51
N LYS A 69 4.92 4.77 12.56
CA LYS A 69 6.05 3.94 12.95
C LYS A 69 6.33 2.88 11.90
N PHE A 70 5.28 2.30 11.32
CA PHE A 70 5.44 1.35 10.22
C PHE A 70 6.28 1.97 9.11
N VAL A 71 5.95 3.21 8.71
CA VAL A 71 6.68 3.89 7.65
C VAL A 71 8.13 4.07 8.03
N SER A 72 8.37 4.49 9.27
CA SER A 72 9.74 4.70 9.76
C SER A 72 10.56 3.41 9.69
N LEU A 73 9.98 2.31 10.14
CA LEU A 73 10.67 1.02 10.12
C LEU A 73 10.91 0.54 8.68
N LEU A 74 9.96 0.75 7.81
CA LEU A 74 10.12 0.38 6.41
C LEU A 74 11.26 1.13 5.77
N LYS A 75 11.36 2.43 6.05
CA LYS A 75 12.39 3.29 5.45
C LYS A 75 13.79 2.97 5.94
N GLU A 76 13.92 2.23 7.05
CA GLU A 76 15.23 1.79 7.51
C GLU A 76 15.85 0.74 6.62
N LYS A 77 15.07 0.06 5.79
CA LYS A 77 15.56 -0.99 4.91
C LYS A 77 15.84 -0.40 3.52
N PRO A 78 17.10 -0.39 3.08
CA PRO A 78 17.42 0.23 1.78
C PRO A 78 16.61 -0.32 0.62
N GLN A 79 16.32 -1.62 0.62
CA GLN A 79 15.60 -2.23 -0.48
C GLN A 79 14.12 -1.91 -0.48
N LEU A 80 13.60 -1.26 0.59
CA LEU A 80 12.19 -0.94 0.70
C LEU A 80 11.92 0.57 0.68
N GLN A 81 12.97 1.38 0.67
CA GLN A 81 12.82 2.83 0.82
C GLN A 81 12.05 3.49 -0.30
N THR A 82 12.11 2.93 -1.50
CA THR A 82 11.50 3.54 -2.67
C THR A 82 10.10 3.06 -2.97
N ILE A 83 9.60 2.10 -2.20
CA ILE A 83 8.24 1.60 -2.42
C ILE A 83 7.26 2.73 -2.06
N PRO A 84 6.38 3.12 -2.98
CA PRO A 84 5.41 4.18 -2.65
C PRO A 84 4.39 3.69 -1.63
N ILE A 85 4.00 4.60 -0.75
CA ILE A 85 3.05 4.33 0.32
C ILE A 85 1.92 5.34 0.24
N VAL A 86 0.68 4.83 0.15
CA VAL A 86 -0.51 5.65 0.25
C VAL A 86 -1.13 5.37 1.61
N ALA A 87 -1.10 6.37 2.48
CA ALA A 87 -1.64 6.23 3.84
C ALA A 87 -3.13 6.55 3.84
N MET A 88 -3.86 5.92 4.75
CA MET A 88 -5.29 6.13 4.91
C MET A 88 -5.62 6.29 6.39
N SER A 89 -6.53 7.19 6.70
CA SER A 89 -6.97 7.43 8.08
C SER A 89 -8.31 8.13 8.10
N ILE A 90 -9.07 7.92 9.17
CA ILE A 90 -10.28 8.71 9.39
C ILE A 90 -9.96 10.11 9.90
N PHE A 91 -8.70 10.38 10.26
CA PHE A 91 -8.27 11.64 10.84
C PHE A 91 -7.51 12.48 9.83
N PRO A 92 -8.16 13.50 9.23
CA PRO A 92 -7.49 14.29 8.18
C PRO A 92 -6.28 15.07 8.69
N HIS A 93 -6.22 15.36 9.99
CA HIS A 93 -5.08 16.13 10.53
C HIS A 93 -3.78 15.32 10.50
N LEU A 94 -3.83 14.02 10.24
CA LEU A 94 -2.62 13.21 10.15
C LEU A 94 -1.91 13.33 8.79
N LYS A 95 -2.52 14.03 7.85
CA LYS A 95 -1.96 14.13 6.51
C LYS A 95 -0.55 14.69 6.50
N THR A 96 -0.34 15.79 7.22
CA THR A 96 0.96 16.44 7.23
C THR A 96 2.04 15.51 7.80
N ALA A 97 1.73 14.85 8.93
CA ALA A 97 2.68 13.93 9.53
C ALA A 97 2.98 12.75 8.61
N ALA A 98 1.96 12.25 7.92
CA ALA A 98 2.16 11.10 7.02
C ALA A 98 3.06 11.47 5.85
N LEU A 99 2.81 12.59 5.22
CA LEU A 99 3.62 13.02 4.08
C LEU A 99 5.04 13.36 4.53
N TYR A 100 5.16 14.03 5.65
CA TYR A 100 6.48 14.37 6.18
C TYR A 100 7.28 13.13 6.54
N GLY A 101 6.59 12.09 7.02
CA GLY A 101 7.23 10.85 7.41
C GLY A 101 7.65 9.96 6.25
N GLY A 102 7.23 10.30 5.03
CA GLY A 102 7.67 9.56 3.86
C GLY A 102 6.56 8.90 3.07
N CYS A 103 5.29 9.09 3.44
CA CYS A 103 4.20 8.60 2.61
C CYS A 103 4.09 9.45 1.35
N ASN A 104 3.72 8.81 0.26
CA ASN A 104 3.61 9.51 -1.02
C ASN A 104 2.27 10.20 -1.17
N ASP A 105 1.25 9.68 -0.48
CA ASP A 105 -0.08 10.25 -0.56
C ASP A 105 -0.85 9.92 0.71
N PHE A 106 -1.96 10.61 0.93
CA PHE A 106 -2.79 10.42 2.11
C PHE A 106 -4.25 10.56 1.71
N LEU A 107 -5.07 9.58 2.06
CA LEU A 107 -6.50 9.59 1.77
C LEU A 107 -7.27 9.55 3.08
N THR A 108 -8.25 10.44 3.21
CA THR A 108 -9.12 10.46 4.38
C THR A 108 -10.27 9.49 4.16
N LYS A 109 -10.49 8.62 5.14
CA LYS A 109 -11.62 7.70 5.08
C LYS A 109 -12.93 8.40 5.44
N PRO A 110 -14.04 8.00 4.84
CA PRO A 110 -14.22 6.88 3.93
C PRO A 110 -13.70 7.20 2.54
N VAL A 111 -13.02 6.22 1.92
CA VAL A 111 -12.45 6.36 0.59
C VAL A 111 -13.34 5.61 -0.39
N LYS A 112 -13.74 6.28 -1.46
CA LYS A 112 -14.50 5.61 -2.50
C LYS A 112 -13.58 4.67 -3.27
N MET A 113 -14.10 3.48 -3.56
CA MET A 113 -13.30 2.47 -4.24
C MET A 113 -12.76 2.97 -5.58
N ILE A 114 -13.58 3.73 -6.31
CA ILE A 114 -13.15 4.22 -7.62
C ILE A 114 -11.98 5.18 -7.48
N ASP A 115 -11.98 6.01 -6.44
CA ASP A 115 -10.87 6.94 -6.20
C ASP A 115 -9.62 6.18 -5.80
N LEU A 116 -9.76 5.18 -4.93
CA LEU A 116 -8.63 4.40 -4.49
C LEU A 116 -7.98 3.66 -5.65
N MET A 117 -8.79 3.07 -6.52
CA MET A 117 -8.27 2.38 -7.70
C MET A 117 -7.56 3.33 -8.65
N THR A 118 -8.01 4.59 -8.71
CA THR A 118 -7.34 5.59 -9.53
C THR A 118 -5.93 5.84 -9.01
N TYR A 119 -5.77 5.97 -7.68
CA TYR A 119 -4.44 6.14 -7.09
C TYR A 119 -3.57 4.92 -7.35
N ILE A 120 -4.12 3.73 -7.17
CA ILE A 120 -3.36 2.50 -7.39
C ILE A 120 -2.83 2.45 -8.81
N ARG A 121 -3.69 2.69 -9.80
CA ARG A 121 -3.27 2.66 -11.19
C ARG A 121 -2.24 3.73 -11.49
N GLN A 122 -2.41 4.90 -10.91
CA GLN A 122 -1.48 6.01 -11.12
C GLN A 122 -0.07 5.64 -10.66
N TYR A 123 0.06 5.06 -9.47
CA TYR A 123 1.37 4.69 -8.94
C TYR A 123 2.00 3.54 -9.70
N LEU A 124 1.20 2.58 -10.12
CA LEU A 124 1.76 1.40 -10.78
C LEU A 124 2.02 1.61 -12.26
N ARG A 125 1.23 2.49 -12.89
CA ARG A 125 1.40 2.76 -14.31
C ARG A 125 2.67 3.54 -14.61
N HIS A 126 3.12 4.36 -13.67
CA HIS A 126 4.26 5.24 -13.88
C HIS A 126 5.57 4.62 -13.45
N ASN A 127 5.65 3.32 -13.47
CA ASN A 127 6.90 2.63 -13.18
C ASN A 127 7.84 2.81 -14.37
N PRO A 128 9.00 3.47 -14.18
CA PRO A 128 9.91 3.70 -15.30
C PRO A 128 10.38 2.42 -15.96
N SER A 129 10.59 1.36 -15.19
CA SER A 129 11.06 0.12 -15.78
C SER A 129 9.99 -0.52 -16.65
N ALA A 130 8.73 -0.23 -16.41
CA ALA A 130 7.66 -0.76 -17.25
C ALA A 130 7.54 -0.04 -18.57
N SER A 131 7.98 1.22 -18.62
CA SER A 131 7.89 1.99 -19.86
C SER A 131 9.00 1.68 -20.82
N ASN A 132 9.98 0.93 -20.38
CA ASN A 132 11.08 0.52 -21.23
C ASN A 132 10.78 -0.83 -21.83
#